data_1bf545c7a374d49e76ee84e47474efa2
#
_entry.id   1bf545c7a374d49e76ee84e47474efa2
#
_cell.length_a   1.000
_cell.length_b   1.000
_cell.length_c   1.000
_cell.angle_alpha   90.00
_cell.angle_beta   90.00
_cell.angle_gamma   90.00
#
_symmetry.space_group_name_H-M   'P 1'
#
loop_
_entity.id
_entity.type
_entity.pdbx_description
1 polymer ?
#
loop_
_entity_poly.entity_id
_entity_poly.type
_entity_poly.pdbx_seq_one_letter_code
_entity_poly.pdbx_strand_id
1 'polypeptide(L)'
;WLSTLLKKRGLKMINNQVDIGVRVETSDIVMEEINKHLYEGKFIFNASVGTRVRTFCSNPSGYVVLENHSGIMLANGHAYSDPNLGSKNTNFAILVSHVFSEPFDKPNEYAQAISRLANNLSNGSIIVQKYGDILKGRRSTEKRIKEGFIEPTLKEAVPGDLGLVFPYNTMKSIMEMTEALNHVTPGLASEHTLFYGVEAKFYSERPQVNDRFETEISGL
;
A
#
# COMPACT_ATOMS: atom_id res chain seq x y z
N TRP A 1 -12.83 5.33 18.00
CA TRP A 1 -13.56 5.92 19.15
C TRP A 1 -13.45 7.44 19.17
N LEU A 2 -12.28 8.03 18.84
CA LEU A 2 -12.07 9.48 18.89
C LEU A 2 -13.03 10.23 17.96
N SER A 3 -13.09 9.84 16.69
CA SER A 3 -14.02 10.41 15.71
C SER A 3 -15.48 10.38 16.19
N THR A 4 -15.92 9.24 16.70
CA THR A 4 -17.27 9.10 17.25
C THR A 4 -17.51 10.03 18.44
N LEU A 5 -16.51 10.20 19.29
CA LEU A 5 -16.59 11.13 20.43
C LEU A 5 -16.68 12.58 19.97
N LEU A 6 -15.83 12.99 19.01
CA LEU A 6 -15.82 14.37 18.49
C LEU A 6 -17.14 14.72 17.80
N LYS A 7 -17.67 13.81 16.96
CA LYS A 7 -19.00 13.97 16.33
C LYS A 7 -20.12 14.07 17.38
N LYS A 8 -20.09 13.24 18.45
CA LYS A 8 -21.07 13.33 19.54
C LYS A 8 -20.99 14.65 20.33
N ARG A 9 -19.83 15.30 20.34
CA ARG A 9 -19.63 16.61 20.97
C ARG A 9 -20.01 17.77 20.05
N GLY A 10 -20.54 17.48 18.86
CA GLY A 10 -21.02 18.48 17.89
C GLY A 10 -19.93 19.07 17.01
N LEU A 11 -18.70 18.53 17.02
CA LEU A 11 -17.62 19.01 16.17
C LEU A 11 -17.87 18.66 14.71
N LYS A 12 -17.73 19.64 13.84
CA LYS A 12 -17.78 19.45 12.39
C LYS A 12 -16.50 18.79 11.92
N MET A 13 -16.64 17.66 11.26
CA MET A 13 -15.53 16.89 10.72
C MET A 13 -15.39 17.14 9.22
N ILE A 14 -14.15 17.19 8.74
CA ILE A 14 -13.82 17.34 7.33
C ILE A 14 -13.34 15.98 6.80
N ASN A 15 -13.80 15.63 5.60
CA ASN A 15 -13.31 14.47 4.88
C ASN A 15 -11.80 14.54 4.68
N ASN A 16 -11.11 13.42 4.90
CA ASN A 16 -9.69 13.30 4.61
C ASN A 16 -9.47 12.26 3.52
N GLN A 17 -8.32 12.33 2.85
CA GLN A 17 -7.92 11.29 1.91
C GLN A 17 -7.64 9.98 2.64
N VAL A 18 -7.65 8.88 1.90
CA VAL A 18 -7.12 7.59 2.29
C VAL A 18 -6.21 7.07 1.20
N ASP A 19 -5.09 6.47 1.58
CA ASP A 19 -4.17 5.87 0.63
C ASP A 19 -4.32 4.34 0.66
N ILE A 20 -4.52 3.75 -0.52
CA ILE A 20 -4.71 2.30 -0.68
C ILE A 20 -3.78 1.82 -1.79
N GLY A 21 -3.14 0.69 -1.58
CA GLY A 21 -2.25 0.13 -2.59
C GLY A 21 -1.63 -1.19 -2.17
N VAL A 22 -0.41 -1.39 -2.61
CA VAL A 22 0.34 -2.63 -2.45
C VAL A 22 1.69 -2.39 -1.81
N ARG A 23 2.22 -3.40 -1.12
CA ARG A 23 3.65 -3.53 -0.83
C ARG A 23 4.30 -4.26 -2.00
N VAL A 24 5.33 -3.67 -2.56
CA VAL A 24 6.13 -4.25 -3.64
C VAL A 24 7.38 -4.87 -3.04
N GLU A 25 7.76 -6.04 -3.49
CA GLU A 25 9.02 -6.69 -3.12
C GLU A 25 9.78 -7.09 -4.37
N THR A 26 11.03 -6.66 -4.44
CA THR A 26 11.96 -6.94 -5.55
C THR A 26 13.36 -7.22 -5.03
N SER A 27 14.28 -7.66 -5.90
CA SER A 27 15.67 -7.88 -5.50
C SER A 27 16.37 -6.58 -5.09
N ASP A 28 17.25 -6.64 -4.08
CA ASP A 28 18.13 -5.53 -3.70
C ASP A 28 18.97 -5.03 -4.88
N ILE A 29 19.33 -5.92 -5.83
CA ILE A 29 20.09 -5.57 -7.03
C ILE A 29 19.32 -4.57 -7.90
N VAL A 30 18.00 -4.75 -8.03
CA VAL A 30 17.13 -3.83 -8.81
C VAL A 30 17.12 -2.44 -8.19
N MET A 31 17.14 -2.36 -6.86
CA MET A 31 17.02 -1.10 -6.11
C MET A 31 18.39 -0.52 -5.69
N GLU A 32 19.49 -1.14 -6.11
CA GLU A 32 20.84 -0.84 -5.60
C GLU A 32 21.22 0.63 -5.78
N GLU A 33 21.02 1.20 -6.97
CA GLU A 33 21.39 2.59 -7.26
C GLU A 33 20.57 3.58 -6.41
N ILE A 34 19.28 3.31 -6.18
CA ILE A 34 18.45 4.16 -5.33
C ILE A 34 18.89 4.03 -3.88
N ASN A 35 19.07 2.80 -3.39
CA ASN A 35 19.40 2.52 -2.00
C ASN A 35 20.79 3.04 -1.57
N LYS A 36 21.74 3.13 -2.51
CA LYS A 36 23.06 3.72 -2.27
C LYS A 36 23.01 5.23 -2.02
N HIS A 37 22.09 5.93 -2.66
CA HIS A 37 22.10 7.39 -2.67
C HIS A 37 20.97 8.00 -1.82
N LEU A 38 19.91 7.25 -1.54
CA LEU A 38 18.73 7.74 -0.82
C LEU A 38 18.39 6.80 0.34
N TYR A 39 18.21 7.37 1.52
CA TYR A 39 17.70 6.61 2.67
C TYR A 39 16.27 6.11 2.38
N GLU A 40 15.42 6.95 1.80
CA GLU A 40 14.08 6.61 1.35
C GLU A 40 13.74 7.42 0.09
N GLY A 41 13.67 6.74 -1.05
CA GLY A 41 13.26 7.35 -2.30
C GLY A 41 11.75 7.60 -2.31
N LYS A 42 11.34 8.89 -2.34
CA LYS A 42 9.93 9.28 -2.47
C LYS A 42 9.62 9.71 -3.89
N PHE A 43 8.93 8.87 -4.62
CA PHE A 43 8.49 9.14 -5.98
C PHE A 43 6.99 9.44 -5.99
N ILE A 44 6.60 10.44 -6.78
CA ILE A 44 5.21 10.84 -6.98
C ILE A 44 4.90 10.75 -8.47
N PHE A 45 3.78 10.14 -8.79
CA PHE A 45 3.30 9.97 -10.15
C PHE A 45 1.82 10.35 -10.24
N ASN A 46 1.43 11.02 -11.33
CA ASN A 46 0.04 11.29 -11.64
C ASN A 46 -0.42 10.31 -12.70
N ALA A 47 -1.26 9.37 -12.32
CA ALA A 47 -1.76 8.34 -13.22
C ALA A 47 -2.72 8.91 -14.27
N SER A 48 -2.84 8.23 -15.41
CA SER A 48 -3.70 8.63 -16.53
C SER A 48 -5.18 8.78 -16.15
N VAL A 49 -5.61 8.14 -15.09
CA VAL A 49 -6.97 8.22 -14.53
C VAL A 49 -7.15 9.38 -13.55
N GLY A 50 -6.15 10.28 -13.42
CA GLY A 50 -6.22 11.48 -12.59
C GLY A 50 -5.91 11.24 -11.10
N THR A 51 -5.47 10.07 -10.70
CA THR A 51 -5.09 9.77 -9.31
C THR A 51 -3.63 10.06 -9.06
N ARG A 52 -3.32 10.55 -7.86
CA ARG A 52 -1.95 10.70 -7.36
C ARG A 52 -1.48 9.38 -6.77
N VAL A 53 -0.31 8.93 -7.19
CA VAL A 53 0.34 7.71 -6.69
C VAL A 53 1.69 8.08 -6.10
N ARG A 54 2.10 7.42 -5.03
CA ARG A 54 3.40 7.66 -4.41
C ARG A 54 4.03 6.39 -3.88
N THR A 55 5.37 6.37 -3.84
CA THR A 55 6.08 5.39 -3.03
C THR A 55 6.03 5.78 -1.55
N PHE A 56 6.17 4.80 -0.67
CA PHE A 56 6.19 5.02 0.77
C PHE A 56 6.96 3.92 1.49
N CYS A 57 7.68 4.27 2.55
CA CYS A 57 8.32 3.36 3.48
C CYS A 57 9.19 2.31 2.76
N SER A 58 10.31 2.74 2.16
CA SER A 58 11.27 1.83 1.55
C SER A 58 12.13 1.13 2.61
N ASN A 59 12.31 -0.17 2.46
CA ASN A 59 13.06 -1.02 3.36
C ASN A 59 14.09 -1.84 2.56
N PRO A 60 15.30 -1.31 2.33
CA PRO A 60 16.39 -2.07 1.71
C PRO A 60 16.75 -3.29 2.56
N SER A 61 17.01 -4.42 1.92
CA SER A 61 17.25 -5.71 2.56
C SER A 61 16.25 -6.07 3.65
N GLY A 62 14.99 -5.60 3.46
CA GLY A 62 13.94 -5.70 4.45
C GLY A 62 13.01 -6.88 4.22
N TYR A 63 11.98 -6.94 5.04
CA TYR A 63 10.97 -7.99 5.03
C TYR A 63 9.59 -7.38 4.84
N VAL A 64 8.76 -8.03 4.05
CA VAL A 64 7.31 -7.78 4.07
C VAL A 64 6.74 -8.41 5.33
N VAL A 65 5.88 -7.69 6.02
CA VAL A 65 5.29 -8.12 7.29
C VAL A 65 3.78 -7.91 7.30
N LEU A 66 3.09 -8.64 8.17
CA LEU A 66 1.68 -8.43 8.46
C LEU A 66 1.51 -7.37 9.54
N GLU A 67 0.62 -6.41 9.29
CA GLU A 67 0.14 -5.44 10.28
C GLU A 67 -1.31 -5.75 10.62
N ASN A 68 -1.63 -5.89 11.90
CA ASN A 68 -3.00 -6.05 12.37
C ASN A 68 -3.58 -4.70 12.77
N HIS A 69 -4.49 -4.18 11.95
CA HIS A 69 -5.23 -2.95 12.25
C HIS A 69 -6.67 -3.27 12.66
N SER A 70 -6.90 -3.41 13.97
CA SER A 70 -8.24 -3.70 14.53
C SER A 70 -8.92 -4.93 13.89
N GLY A 71 -8.17 -6.02 13.73
CA GLY A 71 -8.67 -7.27 13.14
C GLY A 71 -8.66 -7.32 11.61
N ILE A 72 -8.10 -6.30 10.96
CA ILE A 72 -7.84 -6.29 9.52
C ILE A 72 -6.35 -6.50 9.30
N MET A 73 -5.98 -7.51 8.54
CA MET A 73 -4.59 -7.76 8.18
C MET A 73 -4.20 -6.95 6.96
N LEU A 74 -3.10 -6.21 7.07
CA LEU A 74 -2.54 -5.34 6.04
C LEU A 74 -1.10 -5.73 5.74
N ALA A 75 -0.64 -5.41 4.53
CA ALA A 75 0.77 -5.47 4.18
C ALA A 75 1.50 -4.27 4.79
N ASN A 76 2.70 -4.50 5.29
CA ASN A 76 3.66 -3.46 5.70
C ASN A 76 5.08 -3.95 5.43
N GLY A 77 6.08 -3.14 5.71
CA GLY A 77 7.49 -3.48 5.56
C GLY A 77 8.28 -3.16 6.81
N HIS A 78 9.35 -3.92 7.01
CA HIS A 78 10.29 -3.74 8.10
C HIS A 78 11.71 -4.07 7.67
N ALA A 79 12.70 -3.40 8.26
CA ALA A 79 14.10 -3.72 8.09
C ALA A 79 14.78 -3.81 9.46
N TYR A 80 15.75 -4.71 9.59
CA TYR A 80 16.59 -4.76 10.78
C TYR A 80 17.68 -3.70 10.71
N SER A 81 18.06 -3.17 11.86
CA SER A 81 19.23 -2.28 11.98
C SER A 81 20.56 -3.03 11.86
N ASP A 82 20.58 -4.33 12.13
CA ASP A 82 21.73 -5.21 11.88
C ASP A 82 21.72 -5.70 10.43
N PRO A 83 22.70 -5.32 9.60
CA PRO A 83 22.77 -5.75 8.20
C PRO A 83 22.85 -7.28 8.01
N ASN A 84 23.38 -8.00 9.00
CA ASN A 84 23.50 -9.47 8.93
C ASN A 84 22.12 -10.17 9.00
N LEU A 85 21.10 -9.48 9.47
CA LEU A 85 19.73 -9.96 9.55
C LEU A 85 18.90 -9.52 8.34
N GLY A 86 19.51 -8.86 7.36
CA GLY A 86 18.83 -8.41 6.13
C GLY A 86 18.44 -9.58 5.22
N SER A 87 17.38 -9.35 4.44
CA SER A 87 17.02 -10.21 3.32
C SER A 87 17.86 -9.87 2.08
N LYS A 88 17.54 -10.51 0.94
CA LYS A 88 18.11 -10.15 -0.38
C LYS A 88 17.16 -9.26 -1.20
N ASN A 89 16.11 -8.77 -0.57
CA ASN A 89 15.03 -8.04 -1.22
C ASN A 89 14.86 -6.66 -0.60
N THR A 90 14.55 -5.69 -1.45
CA THR A 90 14.01 -4.40 -1.04
C THR A 90 12.49 -4.45 -1.16
N ASN A 91 11.79 -3.89 -0.20
CA ASN A 91 10.35 -3.69 -0.29
C ASN A 91 9.96 -2.24 -0.02
N PHE A 92 8.90 -1.78 -0.68
CA PHE A 92 8.31 -0.46 -0.49
C PHE A 92 6.82 -0.48 -0.89
N ALA A 93 6.05 0.50 -0.41
CA ALA A 93 4.66 0.63 -0.81
C ALA A 93 4.50 1.45 -2.09
N ILE A 94 3.53 1.08 -2.93
CA ILE A 94 2.92 1.94 -3.95
C ILE A 94 1.49 2.23 -3.48
N LEU A 95 1.23 3.50 -3.14
CA LEU A 95 -0.03 3.95 -2.57
C LEU A 95 -0.74 4.92 -3.51
N VAL A 96 -2.01 4.64 -3.79
CA VAL A 96 -2.91 5.48 -4.58
C VAL A 96 -3.75 6.32 -3.64
N SER A 97 -3.73 7.64 -3.79
CA SER A 97 -4.49 8.56 -2.96
C SER A 97 -5.94 8.65 -3.43
N HIS A 98 -6.87 8.31 -2.56
CA HIS A 98 -8.29 8.43 -2.79
C HIS A 98 -8.84 9.64 -2.04
N VAL A 99 -9.38 10.58 -2.78
CA VAL A 99 -10.06 11.76 -2.26
C VAL A 99 -11.53 11.65 -2.64
N PHE A 100 -12.39 11.85 -1.66
CA PHE A 100 -13.83 11.73 -1.84
C PHE A 100 -14.50 13.08 -1.60
N SER A 101 -15.50 13.38 -2.42
CA SER A 101 -16.40 14.52 -2.26
C SER A 101 -17.70 14.09 -1.62
N GLU A 102 -18.41 15.04 -1.02
CA GLU A 102 -19.76 14.79 -0.52
C GLU A 102 -20.69 14.22 -1.64
N PRO A 103 -21.64 13.36 -1.28
CA PRO A 103 -22.09 13.01 0.08
C PRO A 103 -21.27 11.91 0.78
N PHE A 104 -20.18 11.43 0.19
CA PHE A 104 -19.37 10.36 0.79
C PHE A 104 -18.44 10.92 1.87
N ASP A 105 -18.60 10.44 3.11
CA ASP A 105 -17.91 10.97 4.30
C ASP A 105 -17.14 9.90 5.11
N LYS A 106 -16.91 8.72 4.52
CA LYS A 106 -16.35 7.56 5.23
C LYS A 106 -15.15 6.93 4.53
N PRO A 107 -14.08 7.70 4.22
CA PRO A 107 -12.93 7.19 3.47
C PRO A 107 -12.22 6.02 4.17
N ASN A 108 -12.15 6.03 5.51
CA ASN A 108 -11.54 4.93 6.26
C ASN A 108 -12.38 3.64 6.16
N GLU A 109 -13.72 3.72 6.19
CA GLU A 109 -14.59 2.55 6.02
C GLU A 109 -14.44 1.95 4.61
N TYR A 110 -14.29 2.79 3.59
CA TYR A 110 -13.99 2.36 2.23
C TYR A 110 -12.68 1.54 2.15
N ALA A 111 -11.59 2.07 2.71
CA ALA A 111 -10.31 1.37 2.73
C ALA A 111 -10.38 0.07 3.55
N GLN A 112 -11.09 0.07 4.67
CA GLN A 112 -11.33 -1.12 5.47
C GLN A 112 -12.13 -2.18 4.71
N ALA A 113 -13.13 -1.79 3.93
CA ALA A 113 -13.93 -2.71 3.12
C ALA A 113 -13.07 -3.42 2.06
N ILE A 114 -12.21 -2.68 1.36
CA ILE A 114 -11.25 -3.25 0.39
C ILE A 114 -10.27 -4.20 1.08
N SER A 115 -9.74 -3.81 2.24
CA SER A 115 -8.80 -4.64 2.99
C SER A 115 -9.44 -5.93 3.52
N ARG A 116 -10.68 -5.85 4.03
CA ARG A 116 -11.45 -7.04 4.44
C ARG A 116 -11.75 -7.98 3.28
N LEU A 117 -12.02 -7.44 2.08
CA LEU A 117 -12.20 -8.26 0.89
C LEU A 117 -10.94 -9.09 0.58
N ALA A 118 -9.75 -8.47 0.66
CA ALA A 118 -8.49 -9.20 0.50
C ALA A 118 -8.32 -10.27 1.58
N ASN A 119 -8.62 -9.97 2.84
CA ASN A 119 -8.53 -10.95 3.94
C ASN A 119 -9.51 -12.12 3.74
N ASN A 120 -10.71 -11.87 3.24
CA ASN A 120 -11.67 -12.93 2.92
C ASN A 120 -11.15 -13.87 1.82
N LEU A 121 -10.47 -13.32 0.80
CA LEU A 121 -9.90 -14.09 -0.30
C LEU A 121 -8.60 -14.83 0.06
N SER A 122 -7.97 -14.46 1.18
CA SER A 122 -6.72 -15.04 1.67
C SER A 122 -6.86 -15.76 3.02
N ASN A 123 -8.09 -16.15 3.38
CA ASN A 123 -8.38 -16.84 4.64
C ASN A 123 -7.82 -16.10 5.89
N GLY A 124 -8.02 -14.79 5.95
CA GLY A 124 -7.61 -13.96 7.08
C GLY A 124 -6.17 -13.43 7.01
N SER A 125 -5.44 -13.68 5.91
CA SER A 125 -4.11 -13.13 5.64
C SER A 125 -4.17 -12.01 4.59
N ILE A 126 -3.11 -11.84 3.81
CA ILE A 126 -3.04 -10.95 2.64
C ILE A 126 -2.70 -11.74 1.38
N ILE A 127 -3.00 -11.15 0.22
CA ILE A 127 -2.73 -11.74 -1.07
C ILE A 127 -1.31 -11.36 -1.52
N VAL A 128 -0.58 -12.34 -2.11
CA VAL A 128 0.62 -12.10 -2.90
C VAL A 128 0.37 -12.46 -4.36
N GLN A 129 0.81 -11.60 -5.28
CA GLN A 129 0.69 -11.84 -6.73
C GLN A 129 1.96 -11.38 -7.45
N LYS A 130 2.41 -12.16 -8.44
CA LYS A 130 3.50 -11.77 -9.33
C LYS A 130 3.02 -10.68 -10.30
N TYR A 131 3.87 -9.70 -10.58
CA TYR A 131 3.55 -8.66 -11.57
C TYR A 131 3.23 -9.24 -12.95
N GLY A 132 3.97 -10.26 -13.39
CA GLY A 132 3.68 -10.95 -14.65
C GLY A 132 2.32 -11.64 -14.69
N ASP A 133 1.77 -12.07 -13.56
CA ASP A 133 0.41 -12.62 -13.50
C ASP A 133 -0.64 -11.50 -13.48
N ILE A 134 -0.35 -10.35 -12.86
CA ILE A 134 -1.19 -9.13 -12.95
C ILE A 134 -1.35 -8.70 -14.41
N LEU A 135 -0.23 -8.58 -15.15
CA LEU A 135 -0.25 -8.21 -16.57
C LEU A 135 -1.04 -9.18 -17.44
N LYS A 136 -1.08 -10.46 -17.07
CA LYS A 136 -1.82 -11.51 -17.78
C LYS A 136 -3.27 -11.67 -17.29
N GLY A 137 -3.72 -10.82 -16.35
CA GLY A 137 -5.07 -10.86 -15.79
C GLY A 137 -5.42 -12.19 -15.13
N ARG A 138 -4.48 -12.80 -14.38
CA ARG A 138 -4.67 -14.10 -13.76
C ARG A 138 -4.11 -14.16 -12.36
N ARG A 139 -4.70 -14.99 -11.51
CA ARG A 139 -4.18 -15.22 -10.15
C ARG A 139 -2.78 -15.86 -10.17
N SER A 140 -1.95 -15.53 -9.19
CA SER A 140 -0.74 -16.32 -8.89
C SER A 140 -1.10 -17.63 -8.17
N THR A 141 -0.21 -18.60 -8.28
CA THR A 141 -0.30 -19.87 -7.58
C THR A 141 1.02 -20.15 -6.87
N GLU A 142 1.02 -21.02 -5.86
CA GLU A 142 2.26 -21.40 -5.16
C GLU A 142 3.36 -21.85 -6.13
N LYS A 143 2.98 -22.65 -7.14
CA LYS A 143 3.93 -23.10 -8.16
C LYS A 143 4.57 -21.92 -8.87
N ARG A 144 3.78 -20.95 -9.37
CA ARG A 144 4.31 -19.78 -10.09
C ARG A 144 5.13 -18.85 -9.19
N ILE A 145 4.78 -18.71 -7.92
CA ILE A 145 5.60 -17.97 -6.95
C ILE A 145 6.96 -18.66 -6.80
N LYS A 146 6.99 -19.98 -6.56
CA LYS A 146 8.23 -20.77 -6.40
C LYS A 146 9.12 -20.77 -7.66
N GLU A 147 8.54 -20.67 -8.85
CA GLU A 147 9.26 -20.56 -10.14
C GLU A 147 9.79 -19.13 -10.38
N GLY A 148 9.50 -18.19 -9.50
CA GLY A 148 9.99 -16.80 -9.60
C GLY A 148 11.42 -16.66 -9.09
N PHE A 149 12.10 -15.56 -9.50
CA PHE A 149 13.44 -15.24 -9.00
C PHE A 149 13.42 -14.51 -7.66
N ILE A 150 12.29 -13.95 -7.27
CA ILE A 150 12.11 -13.29 -5.98
C ILE A 150 11.50 -14.30 -5.00
N GLU A 151 12.25 -14.64 -3.96
CA GLU A 151 11.74 -15.46 -2.88
C GLU A 151 10.94 -14.58 -1.91
N PRO A 152 9.62 -14.86 -1.69
CA PRO A 152 8.80 -14.07 -0.77
C PRO A 152 9.36 -14.06 0.64
N THR A 153 9.54 -12.87 1.23
CA THR A 153 9.95 -12.74 2.64
C THR A 153 8.79 -12.99 3.59
N LEU A 154 7.54 -12.68 3.19
CA LEU A 154 6.35 -13.02 3.97
C LEU A 154 5.78 -14.38 3.53
N LYS A 155 6.05 -15.41 4.31
CA LYS A 155 5.65 -16.78 3.99
C LYS A 155 4.15 -17.06 4.17
N GLU A 156 3.47 -16.27 5.01
CA GLU A 156 2.04 -16.40 5.32
C GLU A 156 1.14 -15.71 4.27
N ALA A 157 1.70 -14.99 3.31
CA ALA A 157 0.93 -14.39 2.23
C ALA A 157 0.39 -15.47 1.27
N VAL A 158 -0.86 -15.35 0.87
CA VAL A 158 -1.56 -16.34 0.06
C VAL A 158 -1.50 -15.95 -1.41
N PRO A 159 -0.99 -16.81 -2.31
CA PRO A 159 -1.01 -16.56 -3.74
C PRO A 159 -2.43 -16.39 -4.27
N GLY A 160 -2.71 -15.22 -4.87
CA GLY A 160 -4.07 -14.86 -5.27
C GLY A 160 -4.12 -13.89 -6.43
N ASP A 161 -5.23 -13.16 -6.52
CA ASP A 161 -5.52 -12.18 -7.55
C ASP A 161 -5.95 -10.84 -6.93
N LEU A 162 -5.09 -9.84 -7.02
CA LEU A 162 -5.36 -8.48 -6.55
C LEU A 162 -6.40 -7.74 -7.43
N GLY A 163 -6.59 -8.21 -8.67
CA GLY A 163 -7.65 -7.70 -9.55
C GLY A 163 -9.06 -7.97 -9.04
N LEU A 164 -9.24 -8.95 -8.14
CA LEU A 164 -10.52 -9.18 -7.46
C LEU A 164 -10.76 -8.24 -6.27
N VAL A 165 -9.72 -7.52 -5.84
CA VAL A 165 -9.77 -6.67 -4.64
C VAL A 165 -9.82 -5.19 -5.00
N PHE A 166 -8.91 -4.75 -5.86
CA PHE A 166 -8.79 -3.33 -6.17
C PHE A 166 -9.77 -2.88 -7.25
N PRO A 167 -10.39 -1.69 -7.09
CA PRO A 167 -11.08 -1.04 -8.19
C PRO A 167 -10.15 -0.83 -9.40
N TYR A 168 -10.73 -0.85 -10.60
CA TYR A 168 -9.97 -0.72 -11.85
C TYR A 168 -8.99 0.45 -11.86
N ASN A 169 -9.43 1.65 -11.44
CA ASN A 169 -8.58 2.84 -11.45
C ASN A 169 -7.40 2.71 -10.45
N THR A 170 -7.61 2.05 -9.32
CA THR A 170 -6.54 1.80 -8.34
C THR A 170 -5.50 0.84 -8.92
N MET A 171 -5.94 -0.28 -9.48
CA MET A 171 -5.02 -1.25 -10.09
C MET A 171 -4.27 -0.65 -11.29
N LYS A 172 -4.97 0.10 -12.16
CA LYS A 172 -4.35 0.79 -13.30
C LYS A 172 -3.28 1.77 -12.84
N SER A 173 -3.56 2.55 -11.81
CA SER A 173 -2.62 3.53 -11.24
C SER A 173 -1.37 2.86 -10.65
N ILE A 174 -1.52 1.72 -9.99
CA ILE A 174 -0.40 0.92 -9.47
C ILE A 174 0.47 0.42 -10.63
N MET A 175 -0.14 -0.11 -11.69
CA MET A 175 0.59 -0.61 -12.86
C MET A 175 1.34 0.51 -13.57
N GLU A 176 0.71 1.66 -13.83
CA GLU A 176 1.33 2.82 -14.47
C GLU A 176 2.51 3.36 -13.65
N MET A 177 2.37 3.43 -12.32
CA MET A 177 3.47 3.82 -11.42
C MET A 177 4.62 2.80 -11.47
N THR A 178 4.32 1.51 -11.55
CA THR A 178 5.34 0.46 -11.65
C THR A 178 6.14 0.59 -12.94
N GLU A 179 5.47 0.82 -14.07
CA GLU A 179 6.13 1.07 -15.36
C GLU A 179 6.96 2.36 -15.34
N ALA A 180 6.43 3.43 -14.75
CA ALA A 180 7.17 4.69 -14.60
C ALA A 180 8.45 4.50 -13.75
N LEU A 181 8.35 3.79 -12.63
CA LEU A 181 9.49 3.46 -11.79
C LEU A 181 10.52 2.58 -12.51
N ASN A 182 10.09 1.70 -13.40
CA ASN A 182 11.01 0.87 -14.20
C ASN A 182 11.95 1.66 -15.10
N HIS A 183 11.60 2.91 -15.47
CA HIS A 183 12.51 3.82 -16.15
C HIS A 183 13.60 4.39 -15.24
N VAL A 184 13.32 4.48 -13.94
CA VAL A 184 14.27 4.97 -12.93
C VAL A 184 15.13 3.83 -12.38
N THR A 185 14.52 2.67 -12.17
CA THR A 185 15.16 1.46 -11.66
C THR A 185 14.80 0.27 -12.55
N PRO A 186 15.57 0.05 -13.64
CA PRO A 186 15.30 -1.04 -14.58
C PRO A 186 15.26 -2.41 -13.92
N GLY A 187 14.23 -3.18 -14.23
CA GLY A 187 13.98 -4.48 -13.63
C GLY A 187 12.86 -4.49 -12.57
N LEU A 188 12.37 -3.32 -12.16
CA LEU A 188 11.25 -3.26 -11.22
C LEU A 188 9.94 -3.81 -11.81
N ALA A 189 9.65 -3.53 -13.08
CA ALA A 189 8.50 -4.10 -13.80
C ALA A 189 8.77 -5.52 -14.31
N SER A 190 9.70 -6.25 -13.69
CA SER A 190 9.93 -7.67 -13.99
C SER A 190 8.68 -8.50 -13.69
N GLU A 191 8.43 -9.53 -14.51
CA GLU A 191 7.34 -10.49 -14.24
C GLU A 191 7.49 -11.22 -12.88
N HIS A 192 8.69 -11.19 -12.28
CA HIS A 192 9.01 -11.84 -11.01
C HIS A 192 8.79 -10.94 -9.79
N THR A 193 8.66 -9.63 -9.96
CA THR A 193 8.35 -8.70 -8.86
C THR A 193 7.06 -9.08 -8.17
N LEU A 194 7.04 -9.04 -6.83
CA LEU A 194 5.92 -9.47 -6.02
C LEU A 194 5.14 -8.26 -5.49
N PHE A 195 3.82 -8.38 -5.53
CA PHE A 195 2.87 -7.40 -5.00
C PHE A 195 2.05 -8.05 -3.89
N TYR A 196 2.04 -7.41 -2.73
CA TYR A 196 1.27 -7.85 -1.58
C TYR A 196 0.14 -6.85 -1.32
N GLY A 197 -1.04 -7.32 -1.15
CA GLY A 197 -2.19 -6.44 -0.91
C GLY A 197 -3.17 -6.98 0.12
N VAL A 198 -3.68 -6.06 0.84
CA VAL A 198 -3.73 -4.60 0.69
C VAL A 198 -2.74 -3.94 1.65
N GLU A 199 -2.07 -2.89 1.21
CA GLU A 199 -1.51 -1.90 2.12
C GLU A 199 -2.44 -0.69 2.13
N ALA A 200 -2.82 -0.21 3.31
CA ALA A 200 -3.65 0.97 3.46
C ALA A 200 -3.09 1.88 4.55
N LYS A 201 -3.17 3.19 4.31
CA LYS A 201 -2.86 4.20 5.32
C LYS A 201 -4.15 4.94 5.66
N PHE A 202 -4.63 4.67 6.87
CA PHE A 202 -5.79 5.34 7.44
C PHE A 202 -5.33 6.64 8.08
N TYR A 203 -5.84 7.76 7.58
CA TYR A 203 -5.58 9.04 8.21
C TYR A 203 -6.65 9.34 9.24
N SER A 204 -6.25 10.05 10.31
CA SER A 204 -7.21 10.52 11.30
C SER A 204 -8.23 11.44 10.66
N GLU A 205 -9.48 11.35 11.11
CA GLU A 205 -10.49 12.32 10.73
C GLU A 205 -10.06 13.72 11.20
N ARG A 206 -10.36 14.73 10.38
CA ARG A 206 -9.96 16.11 10.64
C ARG A 206 -11.16 16.90 11.18
N PRO A 207 -11.09 17.45 12.41
CA PRO A 207 -12.05 18.47 12.82
C PRO A 207 -11.85 19.73 11.97
N GLN A 208 -12.92 20.47 11.70
CA GLN A 208 -12.82 21.79 11.11
C GLN A 208 -12.22 22.74 12.15
N VAL A 209 -11.18 23.48 11.75
CA VAL A 209 -10.52 24.45 12.60
C VAL A 209 -10.32 25.77 11.82
N ASN A 210 -10.20 26.87 12.53
CA ASN A 210 -9.81 28.18 11.98
C ASN A 210 -8.27 28.30 11.80
N ASP A 211 -7.80 29.44 11.37
CA ASP A 211 -6.37 29.72 11.16
C ASP A 211 -5.53 29.68 12.46
N ARG A 212 -6.18 29.67 13.62
CA ARG A 212 -5.55 29.53 14.94
C ARG A 212 -5.61 28.11 15.48
N PHE A 213 -6.05 27.14 14.64
CA PHE A 213 -6.29 25.75 15.02
C PHE A 213 -7.37 25.56 16.10
N GLU A 214 -8.29 26.51 16.26
CA GLU A 214 -9.43 26.42 17.18
C GLU A 214 -10.63 25.82 16.47
N THR A 215 -11.37 24.94 17.13
CA THR A 215 -12.65 24.41 16.65
C THR A 215 -13.78 25.41 16.94
N GLU A 216 -15.00 25.05 16.53
CA GLU A 216 -16.22 25.82 16.90
C GLU A 216 -16.58 25.73 18.40
N ILE A 217 -15.91 24.85 19.15
CA ILE A 217 -16.08 24.75 20.60
C ILE A 217 -15.01 25.60 21.28
N SER A 218 -15.43 26.57 22.07
CA SER A 218 -14.51 27.47 22.77
C SER A 218 -13.52 26.71 23.65
N GLY A 219 -12.24 26.98 23.50
CA GLY A 219 -11.15 26.34 24.24
C GLY A 219 -10.75 24.96 23.77
N LEU A 220 -11.20 24.54 22.59
CA LEU A 220 -10.84 23.26 21.97
C LEU A 220 -10.28 23.46 20.56
#